data_ce6543361ba8b09d0d19e6f1e4dfb575
#
_entry.id   ce6543361ba8b09d0d19e6f1e4dfb575
#
_cell.length_a   1.000
_cell.length_b   1.000
_cell.length_c   1.000
_cell.angle_alpha   90.00
_cell.angle_beta   90.00
_cell.angle_gamma   90.00
#
_symmetry.space_group_name_H-M   'P 1'
#
loop_
_entity.id
_entity.type
_entity.pdbx_description
1 polymer ?
#
loop_
_entity_poly.entity_id
_entity_poly.type
_entity_poly.pdbx_seq_one_letter_code
_entity_poly.pdbx_strand_id
1 'polypeptide(L)'
;MDSVHKKILLVEDEDFIRELYTRQLTKAGFSVKSAVNGQIGLETLKNETFDLLLLDIMLPGMNGLQLLREFKTQNPTSTMITILLTNLGQEAVIKEGFELGAQAYLIKASYTPDQVVNEVKNALFGGQPPPPPSQ
;
A
#
# COMPACT_ATOMS: atom_id res chain seq x y z
N MET A 1 -3.54 -22.29 -10.83
CA MET A 1 -3.74 -21.66 -10.90
C MET A 1 -3.57 -20.86 -10.88
N ASP A 2 -3.39 -20.74 -11.16
CA ASP A 2 -3.09 -19.92 -11.20
C ASP A 2 -3.08 -19.09 -10.79
N SER A 3 -2.31 -19.38 -11.03
CA SER A 3 -2.32 -18.41 -10.17
C SER A 3 -2.71 -17.14 -10.77
N VAL A 4 -3.60 -16.66 -10.23
CA VAL A 4 -4.14 -15.45 -10.66
C VAL A 4 -3.22 -14.34 -10.25
N HIS A 5 -2.92 -13.46 -11.15
CA HIS A 5 -2.10 -12.30 -10.85
C HIS A 5 -2.93 -11.34 -10.01
N LYS A 6 -2.61 -11.25 -8.73
CA LYS A 6 -3.24 -10.26 -7.88
C LYS A 6 -2.83 -8.86 -8.33
N LYS A 7 -3.78 -7.93 -8.27
CA LYS A 7 -3.57 -6.57 -8.74
C LYS A 7 -3.24 -5.65 -7.59
N ILE A 8 -2.13 -4.93 -7.72
CA ILE A 8 -1.65 -4.02 -6.69
C ILE A 8 -1.56 -2.61 -7.25
N LEU A 9 -2.09 -1.66 -6.50
CA LEU A 9 -1.86 -0.25 -6.79
C LEU A 9 -0.83 0.27 -5.81
N LEU A 10 0.24 0.83 -6.33
CA LEU A 10 1.31 1.43 -5.53
C LEU A 10 1.23 2.94 -5.69
N VAL A 11 1.05 3.66 -4.59
CA VAL A 11 1.03 5.12 -4.62
C VAL A 11 2.26 5.61 -3.88
N GLU A 12 3.19 6.17 -4.63
CA GLU A 12 4.50 6.58 -4.12
C GLU A 12 5.03 7.71 -4.98
N ASP A 13 5.43 8.83 -4.36
CA ASP A 13 5.85 10.01 -5.12
C ASP A 13 7.33 10.00 -5.51
N GLU A 14 8.17 9.25 -4.81
CA GLU A 14 9.59 9.19 -5.14
C GLU A 14 9.83 8.25 -6.30
N ASP A 15 10.35 8.78 -7.41
CA ASP A 15 10.51 8.00 -8.64
C ASP A 15 11.33 6.74 -8.45
N PHE A 16 12.47 6.86 -7.76
CA PHE A 16 13.35 5.71 -7.57
C PHE A 16 12.68 4.61 -6.77
N ILE A 17 12.03 4.98 -5.66
CA ILE A 17 11.36 4.01 -4.79
C ILE A 17 10.18 3.37 -5.53
N ARG A 18 9.39 4.18 -6.23
CA ARG A 18 8.23 3.67 -6.97
C ARG A 18 8.66 2.66 -8.02
N GLU A 19 9.73 2.98 -8.76
CA GLU A 19 10.22 2.09 -9.78
C GLU A 19 10.77 0.80 -9.18
N LEU A 20 11.50 0.91 -8.08
CA LEU A 20 12.09 -0.24 -7.42
C LEU A 20 11.02 -1.20 -6.91
N TYR A 21 10.02 -0.67 -6.21
CA TYR A 21 8.94 -1.51 -5.70
C TYR A 21 8.11 -2.11 -6.83
N THR A 22 7.84 -1.34 -7.87
CA THR A 22 7.10 -1.86 -9.02
C THR A 22 7.83 -3.03 -9.64
N ARG A 23 9.14 -2.89 -9.81
CA ARG A 23 9.94 -3.96 -10.41
C ARG A 23 9.92 -5.21 -9.55
N GLN A 24 10.11 -5.05 -8.25
CA GLN A 24 10.18 -6.21 -7.35
C GLN A 24 8.83 -6.92 -7.24
N LEU A 25 7.75 -6.16 -7.17
CA LEU A 25 6.42 -6.75 -7.08
C LEU A 25 6.05 -7.44 -8.39
N THR A 26 6.39 -6.84 -9.52
CA THR A 26 6.13 -7.45 -10.82
C THR A 26 6.92 -8.75 -10.96
N LYS A 27 8.17 -8.73 -10.53
CA LYS A 27 9.02 -9.93 -10.58
C LYS A 27 8.45 -11.05 -9.71
N ALA A 28 7.76 -10.68 -8.64
CA ALA A 28 7.14 -11.66 -7.75
C ALA A 28 5.83 -12.23 -8.29
N GLY A 29 5.36 -11.74 -9.44
CA GLY A 29 4.17 -12.29 -10.09
C GLY A 29 2.92 -11.44 -9.97
N PHE A 30 3.02 -10.26 -9.38
CA PHE A 30 1.86 -9.38 -9.24
C PHE A 30 1.66 -8.51 -10.46
N SER A 31 0.40 -8.11 -10.69
CA SER A 31 0.08 -7.11 -11.69
C SER A 31 0.07 -5.76 -10.99
N VAL A 32 1.02 -4.90 -11.32
CA VAL A 32 1.25 -3.67 -10.57
C VAL A 32 0.94 -2.46 -11.42
N LYS A 33 0.18 -1.54 -10.85
CA LYS A 33 -0.02 -0.22 -11.42
C LYS A 33 0.47 0.77 -10.37
N SER A 34 1.10 1.85 -10.82
CA SER A 34 1.62 2.83 -9.88
C SER A 34 1.03 4.20 -10.15
N ALA A 35 0.99 5.01 -9.10
CA ALA A 35 0.55 6.39 -9.18
C ALA A 35 1.56 7.26 -8.46
N VAL A 36 1.80 8.44 -9.01
CA VAL A 36 2.86 9.32 -8.54
C VAL A 36 2.39 10.24 -7.42
N ASN A 37 1.08 10.37 -7.24
CA ASN A 37 0.52 11.18 -6.15
C ASN A 37 -0.85 10.65 -5.76
N GLY A 38 -1.42 11.25 -4.71
CA GLY A 38 -2.70 10.78 -4.18
C GLY A 38 -3.87 10.98 -5.12
N GLN A 39 -3.87 12.07 -5.86
CA GLN A 39 -4.98 12.33 -6.78
C GLN A 39 -5.03 11.31 -7.90
N ILE A 40 -3.87 11.01 -8.48
CA ILE A 40 -3.81 9.99 -9.53
C ILE A 40 -4.17 8.63 -8.94
N GLY A 41 -3.72 8.35 -7.74
CA GLY A 41 -4.07 7.09 -7.05
C GLY A 41 -5.56 6.95 -6.85
N LEU A 42 -6.20 7.99 -6.35
CA LEU A 42 -7.64 7.97 -6.13
C LEU A 42 -8.40 7.82 -7.44
N GLU A 43 -7.96 8.54 -8.47
CA GLU A 43 -8.58 8.43 -9.79
C GLU A 43 -8.47 7.01 -10.34
N THR A 44 -7.30 6.40 -10.14
CA THR A 44 -7.08 5.03 -10.59
C THR A 44 -8.01 4.07 -9.86
N LEU A 45 -8.20 4.27 -8.56
CA LEU A 45 -9.10 3.44 -7.76
C LEU A 45 -10.56 3.59 -8.17
N LYS A 46 -10.94 4.73 -8.74
CA LYS A 46 -12.30 4.92 -9.24
C LYS A 46 -12.55 4.16 -10.52
N ASN A 47 -11.51 3.95 -11.31
CA ASN A 47 -11.66 3.36 -12.63
C ASN A 47 -11.31 1.87 -12.68
N GLU A 48 -10.69 1.35 -11.64
CA GLU A 48 -10.17 -0.01 -11.67
C GLU A 48 -10.15 -0.58 -10.26
N THR A 49 -10.39 -1.88 -10.14
CA THR A 49 -10.36 -2.53 -8.83
C THR A 49 -8.99 -3.16 -8.60
N PHE A 50 -8.58 -3.20 -7.34
CA PHE A 50 -7.30 -3.77 -6.94
C PHE A 50 -7.48 -4.67 -5.74
N ASP A 51 -6.61 -5.66 -5.62
CA ASP A 51 -6.62 -6.56 -4.48
C ASP A 51 -5.90 -5.94 -3.29
N LEU A 52 -4.90 -5.11 -3.56
CA LEU A 52 -4.11 -4.49 -2.50
C LEU A 52 -3.66 -3.10 -2.91
N LEU A 53 -3.69 -2.20 -1.95
CA LEU A 53 -3.18 -0.83 -2.08
C LEU A 53 -1.96 -0.69 -1.19
N LEU A 54 -0.83 -0.37 -1.80
CA LEU A 54 0.41 -0.08 -1.09
C LEU A 54 0.58 1.43 -1.14
N LEU A 55 0.42 2.10 -0.02
CA LEU A 55 0.13 3.52 0.01
C LEU A 55 1.09 4.29 0.90
N ASP A 56 1.88 5.17 0.30
CA ASP A 56 2.72 6.09 1.06
C ASP A 56 1.82 7.12 1.76
N ILE A 57 2.07 7.34 3.02
CA ILE A 57 1.30 8.33 3.78
C ILE A 57 1.75 9.75 3.43
N MET A 58 3.06 9.95 3.28
CA MET A 58 3.62 11.28 3.10
C MET A 58 3.69 11.67 1.63
N LEU A 59 2.55 11.96 1.06
CA LEU A 59 2.46 12.39 -0.33
C LEU A 59 2.20 13.89 -0.40
N PRO A 60 2.76 14.57 -1.41
CA PRO A 60 2.45 15.99 -1.59
C PRO A 60 1.00 16.16 -2.03
N GLY A 61 0.40 17.28 -1.66
CA GLY A 61 -1.00 17.53 -1.98
C GLY A 61 -1.90 16.66 -1.15
N MET A 62 -2.63 15.76 -1.79
CA MET A 62 -3.47 14.80 -1.07
C MET A 62 -2.59 13.73 -0.45
N ASN A 63 -2.51 13.67 0.88
CA ASN A 63 -1.69 12.65 1.53
C ASN A 63 -2.41 11.30 1.54
N GLY A 64 -1.67 10.26 1.97
CA GLY A 64 -2.21 8.90 1.91
C GLY A 64 -3.44 8.69 2.76
N LEU A 65 -3.51 9.32 3.93
CA LEU A 65 -4.69 9.15 4.78
C LEU A 65 -5.92 9.81 4.18
N GLN A 66 -5.76 10.94 3.53
CA GLN A 66 -6.88 11.59 2.83
C GLN A 66 -7.38 10.71 1.70
N LEU A 67 -6.47 10.12 0.94
CA LEU A 67 -6.85 9.21 -0.13
C LEU A 67 -7.64 8.04 0.43
N LEU A 68 -7.14 7.44 1.49
CA LEU A 68 -7.79 6.27 2.09
C LEU A 68 -9.17 6.62 2.62
N ARG A 69 -9.29 7.77 3.27
CA ARG A 69 -10.59 8.23 3.79
C ARG A 69 -11.58 8.40 2.66
N GLU A 70 -11.18 9.05 1.58
CA GLU A 70 -12.09 9.26 0.45
C GLU A 70 -12.48 7.95 -0.20
N PHE A 71 -11.51 7.05 -0.37
CA PHE A 71 -11.79 5.76 -0.97
C PHE A 71 -12.80 4.97 -0.12
N LYS A 72 -12.57 4.93 1.20
CA LYS A 72 -13.46 4.16 2.08
C LYS A 72 -14.85 4.78 2.17
N THR A 73 -14.93 6.09 2.10
CA THR A 73 -16.24 6.76 2.10
C THR A 73 -17.05 6.37 0.88
N GLN A 74 -16.40 6.28 -0.27
CA GLN A 74 -17.09 5.94 -1.52
C GLN A 74 -17.26 4.42 -1.68
N ASN A 75 -16.48 3.63 -0.97
CA ASN A 75 -16.49 2.17 -1.11
C ASN A 75 -16.48 1.51 0.27
N PRO A 76 -17.54 1.72 1.06
CA PRO A 76 -17.52 1.26 2.45
C PRO A 76 -17.46 -0.25 2.62
N THR A 77 -17.84 -1.00 1.60
CA THR A 77 -17.81 -2.47 1.68
C THR A 77 -16.62 -3.08 0.96
N SER A 78 -15.66 -2.26 0.53
CA SER A 78 -14.51 -2.78 -0.19
C SER A 78 -13.69 -3.72 0.68
N THR A 79 -13.24 -4.82 0.07
CA THR A 79 -12.36 -5.78 0.74
C THR A 79 -10.90 -5.59 0.33
N MET A 80 -10.59 -4.52 -0.39
CA MET A 80 -9.21 -4.24 -0.77
C MET A 80 -8.33 -4.09 0.45
N ILE A 81 -7.21 -4.79 0.45
CA ILE A 81 -6.24 -4.72 1.53
C ILE A 81 -5.40 -3.47 1.37
N THR A 82 -5.16 -2.75 2.45
CA THR A 82 -4.32 -1.56 2.41
C THR A 82 -3.13 -1.73 3.35
N ILE A 83 -1.93 -1.54 2.82
CA ILE A 83 -0.70 -1.49 3.60
C ILE A 83 -0.14 -0.08 3.47
N LEU A 84 0.10 0.56 4.59
CA LEU A 84 0.63 1.92 4.62
C LEU A 84 2.14 1.90 4.64
N LEU A 85 2.75 2.80 3.90
CA LEU A 85 4.19 3.01 3.90
C LEU A 85 4.48 4.34 4.55
N THR A 86 5.48 4.39 5.41
CA THR A 86 5.85 5.63 6.08
C THR A 86 7.34 5.64 6.34
N ASN A 87 7.93 6.82 6.38
CA ASN A 87 9.34 6.96 6.75
C ASN A 87 9.52 6.96 8.25
N LEU A 88 8.51 7.39 8.98
CA LEU A 88 8.59 7.48 10.44
C LEU A 88 7.34 6.86 11.04
N GLY A 89 7.52 6.14 12.14
CA GLY A 89 6.42 5.53 12.85
C GLY A 89 5.74 6.52 13.77
N GLN A 90 4.93 7.40 13.22
CA GLN A 90 4.16 8.35 14.03
C GLN A 90 2.88 7.66 14.49
N GLU A 91 2.78 7.45 15.79
CA GLU A 91 1.69 6.66 16.36
C GLU A 91 0.30 7.19 15.99
N ALA A 92 0.12 8.50 16.04
CA ALA A 92 -1.18 9.09 15.74
C ALA A 92 -1.60 8.83 14.29
N VAL A 93 -0.64 8.94 13.37
CA VAL A 93 -0.90 8.73 11.96
C VAL A 93 -1.19 7.25 11.67
N ILE A 94 -0.42 6.37 12.28
CA ILE A 94 -0.62 4.94 12.13
C ILE A 94 -1.97 4.52 12.69
N LYS A 95 -2.33 5.05 13.85
CA LYS A 95 -3.62 4.74 14.47
C LYS A 95 -4.77 5.18 13.57
N GLU A 96 -4.68 6.38 13.02
CA GLU A 96 -5.71 6.86 12.11
C GLU A 96 -5.80 5.96 10.88
N GLY A 97 -4.67 5.51 10.36
CA GLY A 97 -4.66 4.60 9.22
C GLY A 97 -5.40 3.31 9.50
N PHE A 98 -5.17 2.72 10.68
CA PHE A 98 -5.89 1.51 11.07
C PHE A 98 -7.38 1.78 11.25
N GLU A 99 -7.73 2.93 11.81
CA GLU A 99 -9.13 3.30 11.96
C GLU A 99 -9.82 3.45 10.61
N LEU A 100 -9.06 3.84 9.59
CA LEU A 100 -9.57 3.95 8.23
C LEU A 100 -9.57 2.62 7.49
N GLY A 101 -9.14 1.54 8.14
CA GLY A 101 -9.24 0.22 7.57
C GLY A 101 -7.96 -0.36 7.01
N ALA A 102 -6.81 0.26 7.25
CA ALA A 102 -5.54 -0.34 6.82
C ALA A 102 -5.27 -1.60 7.64
N GLN A 103 -4.72 -2.61 7.02
CA GLN A 103 -4.39 -3.87 7.67
C GLN A 103 -3.01 -3.90 8.25
N ALA A 104 -2.08 -3.09 7.72
CA ALA A 104 -0.71 -3.08 8.18
C ALA A 104 -0.05 -1.76 7.83
N TYR A 105 1.09 -1.50 8.48
CA TYR A 105 1.96 -0.41 8.07
C TYR A 105 3.39 -0.92 8.05
N LEU A 106 4.22 -0.31 7.21
CA LEU A 106 5.62 -0.64 7.11
C LEU A 106 6.43 0.65 7.17
N ILE A 107 7.48 0.65 7.97
CA ILE A 107 8.40 1.78 8.02
C ILE A 107 9.45 1.53 6.94
N LYS A 108 9.49 2.39 5.94
CA LYS A 108 10.32 2.19 4.75
C LYS A 108 11.78 1.89 5.09
N ALA A 109 12.33 2.60 6.06
CA ALA A 109 13.74 2.42 6.41
C ALA A 109 14.04 1.09 7.08
N SER A 110 13.01 0.39 7.56
CA SER A 110 13.19 -0.88 8.26
C SER A 110 13.00 -2.10 7.38
N TYR A 111 12.60 -1.90 6.14
CA TYR A 111 12.30 -3.02 5.24
C TYR A 111 13.05 -2.86 3.93
N THR A 112 13.67 -3.94 3.47
CA THR A 112 14.21 -3.97 2.12
C THR A 112 13.06 -4.19 1.14
N PRO A 113 13.26 -3.90 -0.15
CA PRO A 113 12.19 -4.17 -1.13
C PRO A 113 11.72 -5.62 -1.12
N ASP A 114 12.63 -6.58 -0.93
CA ASP A 114 12.25 -7.99 -0.83
C ASP A 114 11.34 -8.23 0.36
N GLN A 115 11.64 -7.59 1.48
CA GLN A 115 10.81 -7.73 2.67
C GLN A 115 9.45 -7.10 2.47
N VAL A 116 9.37 -5.99 1.75
CA VAL A 116 8.08 -5.39 1.43
C VAL A 116 7.25 -6.36 0.58
N VAL A 117 7.87 -7.00 -0.40
CA VAL A 117 7.19 -8.01 -1.22
C VAL A 117 6.65 -9.13 -0.35
N ASN A 118 7.44 -9.59 0.62
CA ASN A 118 6.99 -10.66 1.52
C ASN A 118 5.79 -10.23 2.33
N GLU A 119 5.77 -8.98 2.81
CA GLU A 119 4.63 -8.49 3.57
C GLU A 119 3.38 -8.40 2.70
N VAL A 120 3.53 -8.01 1.45
CA VAL A 120 2.42 -8.00 0.51
C VAL A 120 1.88 -9.41 0.32
N LYS A 121 2.76 -10.38 0.14
CA LYS A 121 2.34 -11.78 -0.01
C LYS A 121 1.61 -12.28 1.23
N ASN A 122 2.13 -11.96 2.41
CA ASN A 122 1.50 -12.36 3.66
C ASN A 122 0.11 -11.77 3.78
N ALA A 123 -0.05 -10.52 3.41
CA ALA A 123 -1.34 -9.86 3.51
C ALA A 123 -2.36 -10.47 2.54
N LEU A 124 -1.91 -10.81 1.34
CA LEU A 124 -2.81 -11.35 0.31
C LEU A 124 -3.11 -12.83 0.48
N PHE A 125 -2.15 -13.60 0.99
CA PHE A 125 -2.27 -15.05 1.01
C PHE A 125 -2.30 -15.64 2.41
N GLY A 126 -2.40 -14.77 3.44
CA GLY A 126 -2.63 -15.24 4.79
C GLY A 126 -1.40 -15.69 5.54
N GLY A 127 -0.39 -14.89 5.63
CA GLY A 127 0.75 -15.17 6.47
C GLY A 127 0.62 -14.51 7.83
N GLN A 128 1.68 -14.61 8.62
CA GLN A 128 1.73 -13.93 9.90
C GLN A 128 1.86 -12.43 9.68
N PRO A 129 1.16 -11.61 10.47
CA PRO A 129 1.38 -10.18 10.37
C PRO A 129 2.82 -9.85 10.77
N PRO A 130 3.39 -8.78 10.22
CA PRO A 130 4.76 -8.43 10.56
C PRO A 130 4.86 -8.04 12.04
N PRO A 131 5.96 -8.39 12.70
CA PRO A 131 6.15 -7.92 14.07
C PRO A 131 6.35 -6.41 14.08
N PRO A 132 6.02 -5.74 15.18
CA PRO A 132 6.31 -4.32 15.25
C PRO A 132 7.80 -4.09 15.12
N PRO A 133 8.19 -2.96 14.51
CA PRO A 133 9.62 -2.69 14.35
C PRO A 133 10.31 -2.58 15.70
N SER A 134 11.50 -3.14 15.77
CA SER A 134 12.33 -2.97 16.95
C SER A 134 12.89 -1.57 16.97
N GLN A 135 13.01 -1.01 18.13
CA GLN A 135 13.63 0.30 18.25
C GLN A 135 15.11 0.22 18.18
#